data_ca35479d550be8e8dcd0a4764a04c8ed
#
_entry.id   ca35479d550be8e8dcd0a4764a04c8ed
#
_cell.length_a   1.000
_cell.length_b   1.000
_cell.length_c   1.000
_cell.angle_alpha   90.00
_cell.angle_beta   90.00
_cell.angle_gamma   90.00
#
_symmetry.space_group_name_H-M   'P 1'
#
loop_
_entity.id
_entity.type
_entity.pdbx_description
1 polymer ?
#
loop_
_entity_poly.entity_id
_entity_poly.type
_entity_poly.pdbx_seq_one_letter_code
_entity_poly.pdbx_strand_id
1 'polypeptide(L)'
;MKRRLTFMVAAMVSLAATATNITGNYEIPKVPDWAKNAVFYQIYPQTFYDSDGDGIGDLKGIISKLDYVKSLGVDAIWFNPFFDSPFNDAGYDIRDYYKIAPRYGTNDDARLLFEEAHKRGLRVIFDYVISYTAIDHPWFVASQKQEPNKYSNYYIWTETNWVDPPMEFAGQFVKGYGQRNGQFMRNFYWCQPALNFGFANPDPNQKWQFPTNHPDVMAMREDLKNVLRFWMDMGADGFRADMAGALVKTRRVRGNEQFFNTNENETKLFWREIRQLLEKEYPHGFMVAEWSYPADALDNCFHVDFFHWFKGYNDLFQKESWRILNGVSEGHSYFDAEGKGTVTDFLKSYMDQYQKTIGKGYISLPLGNHDNARLGNQRTDKELEIIYAFGFTMPGVPFLYYGNEIGMRQLPNNWPQVEGAYQPRNGARTPMQWSQDKNLGFSTGDASKLYLPVDPAPDAPNVAAQEKDPNSLLNKTRRLISLRHSEPALANYAEFVPIYPGENDAPYPFVYARAADGDVVLVMLNPRAQASEATFNLNVKFKNTKVLAGDKFTILHNKKSGNMTIKMPATSYAIVKLQ
;
A
#
# COMPACT_ATOMS: atom_id res chain seq x y z
N MET A 1 39.62 -18.88 -65.92
CA MET A 1 38.48 -18.44 -65.08
C MET A 1 39.01 -18.08 -63.69
N LYS A 2 39.19 -16.78 -63.44
CA LYS A 2 39.63 -16.27 -62.13
C LYS A 2 38.41 -15.87 -61.30
N ARG A 3 38.10 -16.57 -60.21
CA ARG A 3 37.07 -16.19 -59.24
C ARG A 3 37.62 -15.08 -58.32
N ARG A 4 37.02 -13.92 -58.38
CA ARG A 4 37.24 -12.84 -57.41
C ARG A 4 36.39 -13.13 -56.16
N LEU A 5 37.05 -13.31 -55.02
CA LEU A 5 36.39 -13.31 -53.71
C LEU A 5 36.20 -11.85 -53.27
N THR A 6 34.97 -11.44 -53.14
CA THR A 6 34.62 -10.15 -52.55
C THR A 6 34.46 -10.36 -51.04
N PHE A 7 35.34 -9.78 -50.26
CA PHE A 7 35.18 -9.70 -48.79
C PHE A 7 34.14 -8.58 -48.48
N MET A 8 32.99 -8.97 -47.99
CA MET A 8 32.07 -8.04 -47.32
C MET A 8 32.63 -7.74 -45.91
N VAL A 9 33.11 -6.54 -45.71
CA VAL A 9 33.38 -5.98 -44.38
C VAL A 9 32.05 -5.55 -43.81
N ALA A 10 31.53 -6.32 -42.85
CA ALA A 10 30.39 -5.91 -42.05
C ALA A 10 30.85 -4.77 -41.16
N ALA A 11 30.44 -3.56 -41.45
CA ALA A 11 30.58 -2.42 -40.56
C ALA A 11 29.67 -2.66 -39.35
N MET A 12 30.26 -3.00 -38.18
CA MET A 12 29.58 -2.91 -36.91
C MET A 12 29.30 -1.43 -36.64
N VAL A 13 28.09 -1.01 -36.89
CA VAL A 13 27.56 0.25 -36.36
C VAL A 13 27.36 -0.01 -34.85
N SER A 14 28.29 0.42 -34.03
CA SER A 14 28.05 0.54 -32.59
C SER A 14 26.99 1.62 -32.42
N LEU A 15 25.76 1.23 -32.15
CA LEU A 15 24.80 2.16 -31.55
C LEU A 15 25.42 2.61 -30.23
N ALA A 16 25.93 3.82 -30.17
CA ALA A 16 26.30 4.45 -28.93
C ALA A 16 25.00 4.58 -28.12
N ALA A 17 24.89 3.85 -27.02
CA ALA A 17 23.80 4.03 -26.09
C ALA A 17 23.76 5.51 -25.68
N THR A 18 22.63 6.15 -25.85
CA THR A 18 22.44 7.55 -25.41
C THR A 18 22.69 7.62 -23.91
N ALA A 19 23.52 8.60 -23.49
CA ALA A 19 23.84 8.75 -22.08
C ALA A 19 22.56 9.10 -21.28
N THR A 20 22.34 8.38 -20.18
CA THR A 20 21.23 8.68 -19.25
C THR A 20 21.55 9.95 -18.49
N ASN A 21 20.66 10.93 -18.55
CA ASN A 21 20.78 12.18 -17.81
C ASN A 21 20.18 12.04 -16.41
N ILE A 22 20.95 12.43 -15.41
CA ILE A 22 20.50 12.59 -14.02
C ILE A 22 20.62 14.07 -13.71
N THR A 23 19.48 14.72 -13.46
CA THR A 23 19.41 16.17 -13.32
C THR A 23 19.51 16.62 -11.87
N GLY A 24 19.12 15.77 -10.93
CA GLY A 24 18.95 16.12 -9.52
C GLY A 24 17.79 17.08 -9.27
N ASN A 25 16.94 17.30 -10.29
CA ASN A 25 15.76 18.14 -10.16
C ASN A 25 14.64 17.39 -9.48
N TYR A 26 14.00 18.02 -8.52
CA TYR A 26 12.84 17.48 -7.83
C TYR A 26 11.88 18.59 -7.41
N GLU A 27 10.62 18.21 -7.20
CA GLU A 27 9.59 19.08 -6.64
C GLU A 27 9.04 18.42 -5.38
N ILE A 28 9.06 19.16 -4.26
CA ILE A 28 8.46 18.68 -3.01
C ILE A 28 6.96 18.95 -3.07
N PRO A 29 6.10 17.91 -3.03
CA PRO A 29 4.67 18.09 -2.99
C PRO A 29 4.23 18.87 -1.75
N LYS A 30 3.05 19.51 -1.83
CA LYS A 30 2.42 20.15 -0.67
C LYS A 30 1.89 19.06 0.27
N VAL A 31 2.72 18.65 1.21
CA VAL A 31 2.41 17.69 2.29
C VAL A 31 2.77 18.29 3.64
N PRO A 32 2.21 17.81 4.76
CA PRO A 32 2.65 18.21 6.10
C PRO A 32 4.16 18.02 6.28
N ASP A 33 4.83 18.90 7.01
CA ASP A 33 6.31 18.88 7.15
C ASP A 33 6.83 17.54 7.64
N TRP A 34 6.14 16.91 8.59
CA TRP A 34 6.52 15.61 9.14
C TRP A 34 6.46 14.48 8.10
N ALA A 35 5.64 14.62 7.05
CA ALA A 35 5.42 13.60 6.04
C ALA A 35 6.36 13.69 4.83
N LYS A 36 7.16 14.75 4.71
CA LYS A 36 8.05 14.99 3.54
C LYS A 36 9.00 13.83 3.27
N ASN A 37 9.50 13.19 4.34
CA ASN A 37 10.41 12.04 4.24
C ASN A 37 10.01 10.89 5.17
N ALA A 38 8.71 10.74 5.45
CA ALA A 38 8.21 9.75 6.38
C ALA A 38 8.27 8.33 5.82
N VAL A 39 8.49 7.39 6.73
CA VAL A 39 8.34 5.95 6.56
C VAL A 39 7.22 5.48 7.50
N PHE A 40 6.28 4.69 6.97
CA PHE A 40 5.13 4.20 7.73
C PHE A 40 5.28 2.74 8.12
N TYR A 41 4.71 2.38 9.26
CA TYR A 41 4.53 1.01 9.72
C TYR A 41 3.03 0.69 9.81
N GLN A 42 2.58 -0.36 9.12
CA GLN A 42 1.19 -0.78 9.15
C GLN A 42 0.98 -1.82 10.25
N ILE A 43 0.01 -1.58 11.13
CA ILE A 43 -0.40 -2.50 12.19
C ILE A 43 -1.82 -3.01 11.92
N TYR A 44 -1.98 -4.34 11.96
CA TYR A 44 -3.28 -5.01 12.01
C TYR A 44 -3.62 -5.29 13.48
N PRO A 45 -4.54 -4.53 14.10
CA PRO A 45 -4.73 -4.56 15.55
C PRO A 45 -5.01 -5.95 16.12
N GLN A 46 -5.85 -6.74 15.46
CA GLN A 46 -6.30 -8.06 15.92
C GLN A 46 -5.18 -9.06 16.20
N THR A 47 -4.01 -8.87 15.56
CA THR A 47 -2.93 -9.87 15.59
C THR A 47 -1.56 -9.25 15.88
N PHE A 48 -1.50 -8.04 16.44
CA PHE A 48 -0.23 -7.41 16.75
C PHE A 48 0.30 -7.80 18.13
N TYR A 49 -0.50 -7.59 19.19
CA TYR A 49 -0.18 -8.04 20.55
C TYR A 49 -1.43 -8.10 21.42
N ASP A 50 -1.65 -9.23 22.05
CA ASP A 50 -2.76 -9.51 22.98
C ASP A 50 -2.27 -9.28 24.42
N SER A 51 -2.79 -8.24 25.08
CA SER A 51 -2.34 -7.85 26.43
C SER A 51 -3.11 -8.53 27.55
N ASP A 52 -4.32 -9.04 27.32
CA ASP A 52 -5.19 -9.62 28.35
C ASP A 52 -5.38 -11.15 28.23
N GLY A 53 -4.90 -11.76 27.14
CA GLY A 53 -4.86 -13.20 26.95
C GLY A 53 -6.17 -13.78 26.41
N ASP A 54 -7.01 -12.98 25.76
CA ASP A 54 -8.26 -13.45 25.18
C ASP A 54 -8.10 -14.07 23.77
N GLY A 55 -6.93 -13.88 23.16
CA GLY A 55 -6.57 -14.41 21.85
C GLY A 55 -6.66 -13.38 20.72
N ILE A 56 -7.01 -12.14 21.01
CA ILE A 56 -7.15 -11.02 20.07
C ILE A 56 -6.22 -9.89 20.52
N GLY A 57 -5.51 -9.30 19.58
CA GLY A 57 -4.67 -8.11 19.85
C GLY A 57 -5.52 -6.89 20.21
N ASP A 58 -4.98 -6.02 21.05
CA ASP A 58 -5.69 -4.88 21.61
C ASP A 58 -4.84 -3.60 21.66
N LEU A 59 -5.47 -2.43 21.94
CA LEU A 59 -4.80 -1.14 21.97
C LEU A 59 -3.75 -1.03 23.08
N LYS A 60 -3.97 -1.63 24.24
CA LYS A 60 -2.99 -1.65 25.34
C LYS A 60 -1.77 -2.48 24.96
N GLY A 61 -2.00 -3.58 24.28
CA GLY A 61 -0.95 -4.39 23.68
C GLY A 61 -0.12 -3.60 22.68
N ILE A 62 -0.76 -2.86 21.77
CA ILE A 62 -0.07 -1.99 20.83
C ILE A 62 0.75 -0.92 21.55
N ILE A 63 0.18 -0.24 22.56
CA ILE A 63 0.88 0.77 23.37
C ILE A 63 2.15 0.18 23.99
N SER A 64 2.09 -1.04 24.52
CA SER A 64 3.24 -1.72 25.12
C SER A 64 4.39 -2.00 24.15
N LYS A 65 4.12 -1.96 22.84
CA LYS A 65 5.09 -2.25 21.76
C LYS A 65 5.54 -1.00 20.97
N LEU A 66 5.09 0.19 21.34
CA LEU A 66 5.45 1.42 20.62
C LEU A 66 6.96 1.72 20.63
N ASP A 67 7.69 1.34 21.67
CA ASP A 67 9.15 1.49 21.71
C ASP A 67 9.84 0.61 20.66
N TYR A 68 9.35 -0.62 20.46
CA TYR A 68 9.80 -1.47 19.35
C TYR A 68 9.52 -0.81 18.00
N VAL A 69 8.28 -0.34 17.77
CA VAL A 69 7.92 0.32 16.52
C VAL A 69 8.82 1.52 16.26
N LYS A 70 9.05 2.37 17.27
CA LYS A 70 9.99 3.50 17.16
C LYS A 70 11.41 3.06 16.85
N SER A 71 11.86 1.94 17.42
CA SER A 71 13.21 1.41 17.18
C SER A 71 13.47 0.95 15.75
N LEU A 72 12.40 0.74 14.95
CA LEU A 72 12.54 0.46 13.51
C LEU A 72 13.03 1.68 12.71
N GLY A 73 12.88 2.90 13.28
CA GLY A 73 13.19 4.15 12.60
C GLY A 73 12.04 4.74 11.79
N VAL A 74 10.82 4.20 11.93
CA VAL A 74 9.63 4.72 11.26
C VAL A 74 9.12 6.00 11.92
N ASP A 75 8.36 6.80 11.16
CA ASP A 75 7.84 8.09 11.58
C ASP A 75 6.35 8.07 11.89
N ALA A 76 5.61 7.14 11.31
CA ALA A 76 4.18 7.06 11.45
C ALA A 76 3.66 5.62 11.46
N ILE A 77 2.49 5.43 12.06
CA ILE A 77 1.76 4.17 12.10
C ILE A 77 0.44 4.34 11.34
N TRP A 78 0.13 3.36 10.49
CA TRP A 78 -1.20 3.18 9.92
C TRP A 78 -1.86 1.98 10.59
N PHE A 79 -3.04 2.20 11.19
CA PHE A 79 -3.87 1.15 11.73
C PHE A 79 -4.97 0.72 10.76
N ASN A 80 -5.11 -0.59 10.54
CA ASN A 80 -6.32 -1.17 9.97
C ASN A 80 -7.50 -0.86 10.88
N PRO A 81 -8.78 -0.99 10.41
CA PRO A 81 -9.93 -0.53 11.15
C PRO A 81 -10.00 -1.07 12.58
N PHE A 82 -10.19 -0.19 13.53
CA PHE A 82 -10.37 -0.49 14.95
C PHE A 82 -11.73 -0.06 15.51
N PHE A 83 -12.59 0.48 14.63
CA PHE A 83 -13.94 0.94 15.00
C PHE A 83 -14.86 -0.22 15.36
N ASP A 84 -15.96 0.10 16.05
CA ASP A 84 -16.99 -0.88 16.36
C ASP A 84 -17.58 -1.48 15.08
N SER A 85 -17.60 -2.80 15.03
CA SER A 85 -17.92 -3.60 13.84
C SER A 85 -18.56 -4.92 14.26
N PRO A 86 -19.47 -5.51 13.48
CA PRO A 86 -19.86 -6.90 13.62
C PRO A 86 -18.81 -7.88 13.08
N PHE A 87 -17.73 -7.38 12.48
CA PHE A 87 -16.61 -8.16 11.95
C PHE A 87 -16.97 -9.17 10.86
N ASN A 88 -17.97 -8.89 10.03
CA ASN A 88 -18.24 -9.70 8.84
C ASN A 88 -17.16 -9.53 7.76
N ASP A 89 -16.40 -8.43 7.83
CA ASP A 89 -15.23 -8.18 6.98
C ASP A 89 -14.04 -7.67 7.82
N ALA A 90 -13.73 -8.39 8.88
CA ALA A 90 -12.55 -8.17 9.72
C ALA A 90 -12.36 -6.71 10.20
N GLY A 91 -13.45 -5.99 10.45
CA GLY A 91 -13.46 -4.61 10.94
C GLY A 91 -13.75 -3.56 9.86
N TYR A 92 -13.75 -3.93 8.58
CA TYR A 92 -14.07 -2.98 7.50
C TYR A 92 -15.57 -2.66 7.41
N ASP A 93 -16.45 -3.50 7.91
CA ASP A 93 -17.89 -3.23 8.05
C ASP A 93 -18.15 -2.47 9.36
N ILE A 94 -18.13 -1.13 9.28
CA ILE A 94 -18.24 -0.24 10.45
C ILE A 94 -19.70 -0.18 10.94
N ARG A 95 -19.92 -0.46 12.25
CA ARG A 95 -21.21 -0.34 12.93
C ARG A 95 -21.36 1.01 13.64
N ASP A 96 -20.29 1.53 14.22
CA ASP A 96 -20.27 2.84 14.87
C ASP A 96 -18.94 3.55 14.63
N TYR A 97 -18.99 4.64 13.89
CA TYR A 97 -17.80 5.43 13.54
C TYR A 97 -17.16 6.17 14.74
N TYR A 98 -17.90 6.32 15.84
CA TYR A 98 -17.47 7.11 17.00
C TYR A 98 -16.98 6.26 18.17
N LYS A 99 -16.89 4.94 17.97
CA LYS A 99 -16.46 4.00 19.00
C LYS A 99 -15.38 3.06 18.53
N ILE A 100 -14.46 2.78 19.43
CA ILE A 100 -13.53 1.65 19.31
C ILE A 100 -14.31 0.34 19.51
N ALA A 101 -13.97 -0.69 18.75
CA ALA A 101 -14.52 -2.03 18.95
C ALA A 101 -14.17 -2.54 20.36
N PRO A 102 -15.15 -3.04 21.14
CA PRO A 102 -14.92 -3.48 22.52
C PRO A 102 -13.79 -4.49 22.69
N ARG A 103 -13.53 -5.32 21.66
CA ARG A 103 -12.41 -6.27 21.65
C ARG A 103 -11.03 -5.62 21.63
N TYR A 104 -10.92 -4.37 21.18
CA TYR A 104 -9.66 -3.63 21.13
C TYR A 104 -9.48 -2.70 22.32
N GLY A 105 -10.55 -2.36 23.02
CA GLY A 105 -10.53 -1.41 24.14
C GLY A 105 -11.61 -0.34 24.03
N THR A 106 -11.27 0.86 24.44
CA THR A 106 -12.17 2.02 24.56
C THR A 106 -11.64 3.23 23.79
N ASN A 107 -12.48 4.27 23.65
CA ASN A 107 -12.03 5.55 23.09
C ASN A 107 -10.92 6.20 23.92
N ASP A 108 -10.91 5.99 25.24
CA ASP A 108 -9.83 6.49 26.10
C ASP A 108 -8.52 5.73 25.86
N ASP A 109 -8.57 4.42 25.58
CA ASP A 109 -7.40 3.65 25.16
C ASP A 109 -6.87 4.14 23.82
N ALA A 110 -7.75 4.52 22.87
CA ALA A 110 -7.32 5.13 21.59
C ALA A 110 -6.66 6.49 21.81
N ARG A 111 -7.22 7.34 22.66
CA ARG A 111 -6.60 8.62 23.02
C ARG A 111 -5.22 8.40 23.63
N LEU A 112 -5.11 7.48 24.57
CA LEU A 112 -3.83 7.12 25.19
C LEU A 112 -2.82 6.60 24.14
N LEU A 113 -3.28 5.79 23.19
CA LEU A 113 -2.43 5.32 22.09
C LEU A 113 -1.86 6.48 21.28
N PHE A 114 -2.67 7.47 20.90
CA PHE A 114 -2.21 8.64 20.16
C PHE A 114 -1.21 9.46 20.97
N GLU A 115 -1.50 9.73 22.24
CA GLU A 115 -0.60 10.44 23.15
C GLU A 115 0.73 9.72 23.32
N GLU A 116 0.73 8.41 23.54
CA GLU A 116 1.94 7.61 23.74
C GLU A 116 2.76 7.48 22.45
N ALA A 117 2.11 7.43 21.28
CA ALA A 117 2.78 7.49 19.98
C ALA A 117 3.45 8.85 19.80
N HIS A 118 2.75 9.95 20.04
CA HIS A 118 3.28 11.32 19.92
C HIS A 118 4.45 11.59 20.87
N LYS A 119 4.42 11.09 22.11
CA LYS A 119 5.56 11.19 23.05
C LYS A 119 6.83 10.56 22.49
N ARG A 120 6.70 9.55 21.63
CA ARG A 120 7.81 8.87 20.92
C ARG A 120 8.15 9.51 19.58
N GLY A 121 7.46 10.60 19.19
CA GLY A 121 7.60 11.22 17.87
C GLY A 121 7.09 10.34 16.73
N LEU A 122 6.07 9.52 17.00
CA LEU A 122 5.34 8.73 16.00
C LEU A 122 4.02 9.43 15.69
N ARG A 123 3.68 9.55 14.40
CA ARG A 123 2.37 9.99 13.94
C ARG A 123 1.43 8.80 13.77
N VAL A 124 0.13 9.04 13.85
CA VAL A 124 -0.87 7.98 13.77
C VAL A 124 -1.95 8.33 12.76
N ILE A 125 -2.15 7.45 11.78
CA ILE A 125 -3.28 7.52 10.87
C ILE A 125 -4.14 6.27 11.03
N PHE A 126 -5.45 6.44 10.80
CA PHE A 126 -6.43 5.36 10.88
C PHE A 126 -7.05 5.05 9.51
N ASP A 127 -7.75 3.93 9.40
CA ASP A 127 -8.47 3.55 8.20
C ASP A 127 -9.86 4.23 8.16
N TYR A 128 -10.10 5.06 7.15
CA TYR A 128 -11.34 5.81 6.98
C TYR A 128 -12.21 5.15 5.91
N VAL A 129 -13.09 4.25 6.36
CA VAL A 129 -13.96 3.43 5.52
C VAL A 129 -15.30 4.13 5.36
N ILE A 130 -15.51 4.82 4.25
CA ILE A 130 -16.70 5.66 4.03
C ILE A 130 -17.50 5.31 2.77
N SER A 131 -17.10 4.32 2.02
CA SER A 131 -17.86 3.91 0.83
C SER A 131 -19.09 3.06 1.17
N TYR A 132 -19.15 2.51 2.38
CA TYR A 132 -20.24 1.67 2.90
C TYR A 132 -20.20 1.63 4.44
N THR A 133 -21.18 0.97 5.04
CA THR A 133 -21.21 0.65 6.48
C THR A 133 -21.57 -0.82 6.69
N ALA A 134 -21.62 -1.28 7.95
CA ALA A 134 -22.24 -2.55 8.28
C ALA A 134 -23.77 -2.49 8.10
N ILE A 135 -24.42 -3.65 7.93
CA ILE A 135 -25.89 -3.73 7.85
C ILE A 135 -26.60 -3.44 9.17
N ASP A 136 -25.91 -3.50 10.29
CA ASP A 136 -26.41 -3.15 11.60
C ASP A 136 -25.98 -1.73 12.05
N HIS A 137 -25.36 -0.93 11.15
CA HIS A 137 -25.11 0.49 11.41
C HIS A 137 -26.42 1.24 11.65
N PRO A 138 -26.52 2.10 12.68
CA PRO A 138 -27.77 2.82 12.99
C PRO A 138 -28.39 3.57 11.83
N TRP A 139 -27.57 4.16 10.95
CA TRP A 139 -28.06 4.83 9.73
C TRP A 139 -28.74 3.86 8.77
N PHE A 140 -28.11 2.67 8.56
CA PHE A 140 -28.69 1.68 7.67
C PHE A 140 -29.96 1.05 8.26
N VAL A 141 -29.96 0.72 9.54
CA VAL A 141 -31.15 0.22 10.25
C VAL A 141 -32.32 1.22 10.16
N ALA A 142 -32.04 2.51 10.29
CA ALA A 142 -33.07 3.54 10.11
C ALA A 142 -33.53 3.67 8.65
N SER A 143 -32.62 3.52 7.67
CA SER A 143 -32.95 3.63 6.25
C SER A 143 -33.85 2.50 5.73
N GLN A 144 -33.88 1.36 6.44
CA GLN A 144 -34.74 0.20 6.12
C GLN A 144 -36.21 0.41 6.47
N LYS A 145 -36.56 1.44 7.24
CA LYS A 145 -37.95 1.71 7.64
C LYS A 145 -38.76 2.21 6.46
N GLN A 146 -40.07 1.92 6.48
CA GLN A 146 -41.01 2.44 5.46
C GLN A 146 -41.22 3.94 5.60
N GLU A 147 -41.30 4.43 6.85
CA GLU A 147 -41.51 5.86 7.13
C GLU A 147 -40.24 6.63 6.80
N PRO A 148 -40.35 7.71 5.99
CA PRO A 148 -39.20 8.56 5.68
C PRO A 148 -38.57 9.15 6.95
N ASN A 149 -37.25 9.14 6.99
CA ASN A 149 -36.45 9.69 8.10
C ASN A 149 -35.13 10.27 7.56
N LYS A 150 -34.33 10.92 8.42
CA LYS A 150 -33.06 11.54 8.05
C LYS A 150 -32.17 10.60 7.22
N TYR A 151 -32.18 9.32 7.50
CA TYR A 151 -31.24 8.35 6.93
C TYR A 151 -31.79 7.58 5.73
N SER A 152 -33.05 7.81 5.33
CA SER A 152 -33.73 7.06 4.25
C SER A 152 -32.94 7.05 2.94
N ASN A 153 -32.21 8.12 2.64
CA ASN A 153 -31.47 8.31 1.40
C ASN A 153 -29.93 8.35 1.59
N TYR A 154 -29.44 8.04 2.80
CA TYR A 154 -28.00 7.88 3.04
C TYR A 154 -27.41 6.65 2.33
N TYR A 155 -28.30 5.73 1.94
CA TYR A 155 -27.95 4.54 1.17
C TYR A 155 -28.71 4.53 -0.15
N ILE A 156 -28.19 3.78 -1.11
CA ILE A 156 -28.82 3.68 -2.43
C ILE A 156 -29.86 2.55 -2.38
N TRP A 157 -31.14 2.94 -2.49
CA TRP A 157 -32.28 2.03 -2.51
C TRP A 157 -33.12 2.22 -3.78
N THR A 158 -33.48 1.11 -4.45
CA THR A 158 -34.49 1.15 -5.52
C THR A 158 -35.88 1.43 -4.96
N GLU A 159 -36.82 1.79 -5.85
CA GLU A 159 -38.22 2.11 -5.46
C GLU A 159 -39.04 0.86 -5.10
N THR A 160 -38.60 -0.33 -5.57
CA THR A 160 -39.39 -1.57 -5.40
C THR A 160 -38.50 -2.82 -5.49
N ASN A 161 -38.95 -3.88 -4.80
CA ASN A 161 -38.36 -5.22 -4.91
C ASN A 161 -38.77 -5.97 -6.18
N TRP A 162 -39.80 -5.49 -6.90
CA TRP A 162 -40.43 -6.21 -8.02
C TRP A 162 -39.78 -5.92 -9.37
N VAL A 163 -39.03 -4.85 -9.48
CA VAL A 163 -38.33 -4.44 -10.71
C VAL A 163 -36.83 -4.49 -10.48
N ASP A 164 -36.14 -5.21 -11.34
CA ASP A 164 -34.69 -5.27 -11.28
C ASP A 164 -34.07 -3.93 -11.70
N PRO A 165 -32.98 -3.51 -11.05
CA PRO A 165 -32.19 -2.38 -11.51
C PRO A 165 -31.67 -2.60 -12.94
N PRO A 166 -31.34 -1.53 -13.66
CA PRO A 166 -30.74 -1.63 -14.99
C PRO A 166 -29.56 -2.60 -15.02
N MET A 167 -29.37 -3.29 -16.15
CA MET A 167 -28.35 -4.35 -16.33
C MET A 167 -26.92 -3.91 -16.01
N GLU A 168 -26.61 -2.64 -16.17
CA GLU A 168 -25.29 -2.09 -15.78
C GLU A 168 -24.99 -2.20 -14.28
N PHE A 169 -26.03 -2.40 -13.45
CA PHE A 169 -25.93 -2.61 -12.00
C PHE A 169 -26.21 -4.06 -11.58
N ALA A 170 -26.24 -4.99 -12.54
CA ALA A 170 -26.55 -6.39 -12.25
C ALA A 170 -25.62 -6.96 -11.16
N GLY A 171 -26.19 -7.64 -10.18
CA GLY A 171 -25.45 -8.23 -9.06
C GLY A 171 -25.01 -7.27 -7.96
N GLN A 172 -25.27 -5.98 -8.09
CA GLN A 172 -24.91 -4.99 -7.07
C GLN A 172 -26.02 -4.70 -6.05
N PHE A 173 -27.21 -5.24 -6.23
CA PHE A 173 -28.36 -5.01 -5.36
C PHE A 173 -28.79 -6.27 -4.60
N VAL A 174 -29.18 -6.06 -3.34
CA VAL A 174 -29.73 -7.07 -2.43
C VAL A 174 -31.23 -6.84 -2.30
N LYS A 175 -32.04 -7.89 -2.55
CA LYS A 175 -33.51 -7.86 -2.56
C LYS A 175 -34.10 -8.29 -1.23
N GLY A 176 -35.22 -7.67 -0.84
CA GLY A 176 -36.10 -8.16 0.23
C GLY A 176 -35.47 -8.21 1.61
N TYR A 177 -34.50 -7.38 1.89
CA TYR A 177 -33.74 -7.42 3.13
C TYR A 177 -34.40 -6.68 4.30
N GLY A 178 -35.15 -5.64 4.06
CA GLY A 178 -35.70 -4.79 5.14
C GLY A 178 -37.20 -4.65 5.09
N GLN A 179 -37.75 -3.76 5.93
CA GLN A 179 -39.16 -3.37 5.91
C GLN A 179 -39.51 -2.53 4.69
N ARG A 180 -38.54 -1.80 4.16
CA ARG A 180 -38.67 -0.95 2.99
C ARG A 180 -38.88 -1.81 1.74
N ASN A 181 -39.87 -1.47 0.92
CA ASN A 181 -40.11 -2.11 -0.37
C ASN A 181 -39.09 -1.61 -1.39
N GLY A 182 -37.86 -2.10 -1.33
CA GLY A 182 -36.77 -1.71 -2.20
C GLY A 182 -35.61 -2.70 -2.13
N GLN A 183 -34.65 -2.54 -3.04
CA GLN A 183 -33.40 -3.27 -3.04
C GLN A 183 -32.30 -2.26 -2.68
N PHE A 184 -31.39 -2.61 -1.77
CA PHE A 184 -30.25 -1.74 -1.47
C PHE A 184 -29.02 -2.14 -2.30
N MET A 185 -28.25 -1.13 -2.69
CA MET A 185 -26.96 -1.37 -3.34
C MET A 185 -25.94 -1.80 -2.29
N ARG A 186 -25.26 -2.92 -2.55
CA ARG A 186 -24.08 -3.33 -1.79
C ARG A 186 -22.82 -2.76 -2.43
N ASN A 187 -21.76 -2.54 -1.65
CA ASN A 187 -20.46 -2.23 -2.21
C ASN A 187 -19.67 -3.52 -2.48
N PHE A 188 -18.96 -4.06 -1.52
CA PHE A 188 -18.13 -5.25 -1.69
C PHE A 188 -18.91 -6.54 -1.35
N TYR A 189 -19.29 -6.72 -0.08
CA TYR A 189 -20.10 -7.86 0.37
C TYR A 189 -21.57 -7.47 0.52
N TRP A 190 -22.45 -8.49 0.61
CA TRP A 190 -23.88 -8.30 0.84
C TRP A 190 -24.18 -7.55 2.14
N CYS A 191 -23.30 -7.67 3.14
CA CYS A 191 -23.40 -7.01 4.45
C CYS A 191 -22.81 -5.59 4.49
N GLN A 192 -22.44 -5.04 3.34
CA GLN A 192 -21.82 -3.71 3.21
C GLN A 192 -22.67 -2.79 2.32
N PRO A 193 -23.79 -2.26 2.84
CA PRO A 193 -24.64 -1.33 2.08
C PRO A 193 -23.86 -0.07 1.70
N ALA A 194 -23.92 0.28 0.41
CA ALA A 194 -23.21 1.41 -0.14
C ALA A 194 -23.81 2.73 0.32
N LEU A 195 -22.97 3.62 0.87
CA LEU A 195 -23.37 5.01 1.15
C LEU A 195 -23.61 5.78 -0.15
N ASN A 196 -24.58 6.66 -0.12
CA ASN A 196 -25.07 7.37 -1.31
C ASN A 196 -24.31 8.67 -1.56
N PHE A 197 -23.18 8.57 -2.26
CA PHE A 197 -22.43 9.76 -2.71
C PHE A 197 -23.06 10.43 -3.94
N GLY A 198 -24.18 9.91 -4.44
CA GLY A 198 -24.89 10.38 -5.61
C GLY A 198 -24.37 9.75 -6.91
N PHE A 199 -25.00 10.16 -7.99
CA PHE A 199 -24.70 9.75 -9.35
C PHE A 199 -24.21 10.94 -10.17
N ALA A 200 -23.12 10.76 -10.92
CA ALA A 200 -22.59 11.79 -11.81
C ALA A 200 -23.57 12.11 -12.95
N ASN A 201 -24.23 11.07 -13.48
CA ASN A 201 -25.20 11.17 -14.56
C ASN A 201 -26.45 10.36 -14.19
N PRO A 202 -27.34 10.89 -13.32
CA PRO A 202 -28.55 10.18 -12.92
C PRO A 202 -29.49 9.93 -14.11
N ASP A 203 -30.13 8.76 -14.14
CA ASP A 203 -31.19 8.47 -15.09
C ASP A 203 -32.50 9.11 -14.63
N PRO A 204 -33.12 10.02 -15.38
CA PRO A 204 -34.36 10.65 -15.01
C PRO A 204 -35.55 9.66 -14.84
N ASN A 205 -35.44 8.46 -15.39
CA ASN A 205 -36.42 7.39 -15.22
C ASN A 205 -36.17 6.54 -13.97
N GLN A 206 -35.04 6.75 -13.25
CA GLN A 206 -34.65 6.01 -12.04
C GLN A 206 -34.61 7.01 -10.87
N LYS A 207 -35.75 7.22 -10.20
CA LYS A 207 -35.85 8.22 -9.13
C LYS A 207 -34.94 8.00 -7.93
N TRP A 208 -34.38 6.80 -7.79
CA TRP A 208 -33.41 6.43 -6.76
C TRP A 208 -31.98 6.89 -7.08
N GLN A 209 -31.72 7.34 -8.30
CA GLN A 209 -30.41 7.88 -8.70
C GLN A 209 -30.38 9.38 -8.39
N PHE A 210 -29.95 9.73 -7.20
CA PHE A 210 -29.81 11.14 -6.81
C PHE A 210 -28.56 11.77 -7.42
N PRO A 211 -28.61 13.04 -7.84
CA PRO A 211 -27.41 13.77 -8.24
C PRO A 211 -26.49 14.02 -7.04
N THR A 212 -25.23 14.29 -7.29
CA THR A 212 -24.21 14.50 -6.25
C THR A 212 -24.49 15.70 -5.33
N ASN A 213 -25.31 16.65 -5.77
CA ASN A 213 -25.75 17.82 -5.01
C ASN A 213 -27.12 17.66 -4.34
N HIS A 214 -27.70 16.47 -4.31
CA HIS A 214 -28.96 16.22 -3.60
C HIS A 214 -28.80 16.54 -2.11
N PRO A 215 -29.79 17.20 -1.44
CA PRO A 215 -29.68 17.60 -0.03
C PRO A 215 -29.29 16.46 0.92
N ASP A 216 -29.87 15.27 0.75
CA ASP A 216 -29.57 14.11 1.61
C ASP A 216 -28.17 13.55 1.36
N VAL A 217 -27.68 13.60 0.11
CA VAL A 217 -26.28 13.25 -0.23
C VAL A 217 -25.32 14.21 0.45
N MET A 218 -25.62 15.51 0.40
CA MET A 218 -24.80 16.54 1.06
C MET A 218 -24.82 16.41 2.58
N ALA A 219 -25.98 16.09 3.18
CA ALA A 219 -26.10 15.85 4.62
C ALA A 219 -25.29 14.62 5.06
N MET A 220 -25.34 13.53 4.32
CA MET A 220 -24.54 12.33 4.58
C MET A 220 -23.02 12.63 4.51
N ARG A 221 -22.59 13.39 3.49
CA ARG A 221 -21.19 13.81 3.36
C ARG A 221 -20.73 14.67 4.55
N GLU A 222 -21.61 15.56 5.06
CA GLU A 222 -21.26 16.38 6.23
C GLU A 222 -21.17 15.53 7.52
N ASP A 223 -22.07 14.55 7.70
CA ASP A 223 -21.96 13.61 8.82
C ASP A 223 -20.64 12.80 8.77
N LEU A 224 -20.16 12.41 7.58
CA LEU A 224 -18.86 11.78 7.42
C LEU A 224 -17.70 12.73 7.74
N LYS A 225 -17.76 14.00 7.32
CA LYS A 225 -16.76 15.01 7.72
C LYS A 225 -16.70 15.19 9.25
N ASN A 226 -17.84 15.07 9.95
CA ASN A 226 -17.88 15.12 11.40
C ASN A 226 -17.22 13.89 12.06
N VAL A 227 -17.34 12.71 11.45
CA VAL A 227 -16.55 11.54 11.88
C VAL A 227 -15.04 11.83 11.80
N LEU A 228 -14.61 12.43 10.68
CA LEU A 228 -13.19 12.79 10.53
C LEU A 228 -12.74 13.79 11.61
N ARG A 229 -13.52 14.87 11.83
CA ARG A 229 -13.22 15.86 12.88
C ARG A 229 -13.09 15.21 14.26
N PHE A 230 -14.01 14.31 14.60
CA PHE A 230 -14.00 13.61 15.90
C PHE A 230 -12.67 12.90 16.16
N TRP A 231 -12.13 12.16 15.19
CA TRP A 231 -10.88 11.43 15.36
C TRP A 231 -9.65 12.34 15.28
N MET A 232 -9.69 13.37 14.44
CA MET A 232 -8.63 14.38 14.39
C MET A 232 -8.56 15.18 15.69
N ASP A 233 -9.69 15.56 16.29
CA ASP A 233 -9.78 16.23 17.59
C ASP A 233 -9.31 15.32 18.75
N MET A 234 -9.46 14.00 18.59
CA MET A 234 -8.95 13.02 19.57
C MET A 234 -7.43 12.85 19.52
N GLY A 235 -6.78 13.28 18.44
CA GLY A 235 -5.33 13.25 18.28
C GLY A 235 -4.81 12.44 17.09
N ALA A 236 -5.65 11.98 16.20
CA ALA A 236 -5.17 11.36 14.96
C ALA A 236 -4.45 12.38 14.06
N ASP A 237 -3.44 11.94 13.32
CA ASP A 237 -2.65 12.77 12.40
C ASP A 237 -3.12 12.64 10.94
N GLY A 238 -4.18 11.89 10.69
CA GLY A 238 -4.72 11.70 9.36
C GLY A 238 -5.37 10.34 9.16
N PHE A 239 -5.53 9.96 7.90
CA PHE A 239 -6.23 8.72 7.56
C PHE A 239 -5.76 8.10 6.22
N ARG A 240 -6.04 6.81 6.09
CA ARG A 240 -6.03 6.09 4.82
C ARG A 240 -7.48 5.86 4.39
N ALA A 241 -7.86 6.33 3.22
CA ALA A 241 -9.19 6.12 2.66
C ALA A 241 -9.28 4.75 1.98
N ASP A 242 -10.15 3.90 2.52
CA ASP A 242 -10.50 2.62 1.92
C ASP A 242 -11.29 2.83 0.64
N MET A 243 -10.95 2.09 -0.43
CA MET A 243 -11.63 2.14 -1.73
C MET A 243 -11.93 3.58 -2.21
N ALA A 244 -10.94 4.47 -2.09
CA ALA A 244 -11.11 5.92 -2.30
C ALA A 244 -11.73 6.30 -3.66
N GLY A 245 -11.51 5.52 -4.70
CA GLY A 245 -12.07 5.71 -6.04
C GLY A 245 -13.53 5.30 -6.19
N ALA A 246 -14.15 4.63 -5.20
CA ALA A 246 -15.42 3.92 -5.36
C ALA A 246 -16.65 4.68 -4.82
N LEU A 247 -16.63 6.00 -4.73
CA LEU A 247 -17.67 6.79 -4.06
C LEU A 247 -18.84 7.15 -4.98
N VAL A 248 -18.66 8.11 -5.88
CA VAL A 248 -19.73 8.59 -6.76
C VAL A 248 -20.04 7.58 -7.85
N LYS A 249 -21.32 7.25 -8.04
CA LYS A 249 -21.75 6.25 -9.00
C LYS A 249 -21.98 6.85 -10.39
N THR A 250 -21.90 6.00 -11.40
CA THR A 250 -22.22 6.37 -12.79
C THR A 250 -22.79 5.16 -13.53
N ARG A 251 -23.43 5.40 -14.66
CA ARG A 251 -23.81 4.31 -15.56
C ARG A 251 -22.56 3.74 -16.22
N ARG A 252 -22.49 2.42 -16.29
CA ARG A 252 -21.41 1.74 -16.99
C ARG A 252 -21.55 1.96 -18.49
N VAL A 253 -20.57 2.60 -19.11
CA VAL A 253 -20.48 2.64 -20.55
C VAL A 253 -19.86 1.32 -21.03
N ARG A 254 -20.50 0.66 -22.03
CA ARG A 254 -19.99 -0.60 -22.62
C ARG A 254 -18.53 -0.44 -23.01
N GLY A 255 -17.66 -1.29 -22.51
CA GLY A 255 -16.21 -1.26 -22.78
C GLY A 255 -15.35 -0.67 -21.67
N ASN A 256 -15.94 -0.19 -20.57
CA ASN A 256 -15.18 0.23 -19.40
C ASN A 256 -15.18 -0.93 -18.38
N GLU A 257 -14.02 -1.54 -18.15
CA GLU A 257 -13.83 -2.71 -17.27
C GLU A 257 -13.71 -2.35 -15.78
N GLN A 258 -14.17 -1.18 -15.36
CA GLN A 258 -14.15 -0.79 -13.97
C GLN A 258 -15.00 -1.75 -13.12
N PHE A 259 -14.42 -2.23 -12.03
CA PHE A 259 -15.06 -3.18 -11.11
C PHE A 259 -16.31 -2.60 -10.44
N PHE A 260 -16.31 -1.29 -10.21
CA PHE A 260 -17.44 -0.52 -9.68
C PHE A 260 -17.90 0.50 -10.72
N ASN A 261 -19.22 0.70 -10.83
CA ASN A 261 -19.79 1.76 -11.66
C ASN A 261 -19.58 3.12 -10.98
N THR A 262 -18.36 3.66 -11.02
CA THR A 262 -17.96 4.90 -10.33
C THR A 262 -17.47 5.96 -11.31
N ASN A 263 -17.54 7.22 -10.87
CA ASN A 263 -17.04 8.36 -11.64
C ASN A 263 -15.89 9.03 -10.87
N GLU A 264 -14.69 8.93 -11.41
CA GLU A 264 -13.47 9.41 -10.77
C GLU A 264 -13.46 10.94 -10.62
N ASN A 265 -13.96 11.68 -11.61
CA ASN A 265 -13.94 13.14 -11.57
C ASN A 265 -14.86 13.69 -10.47
N GLU A 266 -16.08 13.16 -10.34
CA GLU A 266 -17.00 13.55 -9.28
C GLU A 266 -16.52 13.07 -7.89
N THR A 267 -15.87 11.90 -7.83
CA THR A 267 -15.25 11.39 -6.61
C THR A 267 -14.10 12.30 -6.16
N LYS A 268 -13.29 12.83 -7.09
CA LYS A 268 -12.23 13.80 -6.78
C LYS A 268 -12.78 15.09 -6.16
N LEU A 269 -13.96 15.56 -6.57
CA LEU A 269 -14.57 16.77 -5.98
C LEU A 269 -14.80 16.60 -4.48
N PHE A 270 -15.33 15.47 -4.05
CA PHE A 270 -15.49 15.16 -2.62
C PHE A 270 -14.15 15.12 -1.88
N TRP A 271 -13.12 14.45 -2.43
CA TRP A 271 -11.83 14.37 -1.77
C TRP A 271 -11.10 15.71 -1.70
N ARG A 272 -11.32 16.60 -2.67
CA ARG A 272 -10.84 17.99 -2.60
C ARG A 272 -11.51 18.79 -1.49
N GLU A 273 -12.79 18.56 -1.23
CA GLU A 273 -13.48 19.16 -0.06
C GLU A 273 -12.84 18.67 1.25
N ILE A 274 -12.57 17.37 1.38
CA ILE A 274 -11.86 16.81 2.55
C ILE A 274 -10.45 17.38 2.67
N ARG A 275 -9.72 17.50 1.56
CA ARG A 275 -8.39 18.12 1.56
C ARG A 275 -8.42 19.57 2.06
N GLN A 276 -9.38 20.37 1.58
CA GLN A 276 -9.57 21.75 2.01
C GLN A 276 -9.95 21.85 3.49
N LEU A 277 -10.79 20.93 3.97
CA LEU A 277 -11.15 20.84 5.38
C LEU A 277 -9.91 20.60 6.24
N LEU A 278 -9.09 19.61 5.88
CA LEU A 278 -7.85 19.32 6.62
C LEU A 278 -6.87 20.49 6.58
N GLU A 279 -6.63 21.08 5.42
CA GLU A 279 -5.71 22.23 5.29
C GLU A 279 -6.14 23.41 6.14
N LYS A 280 -7.45 23.60 6.34
CA LYS A 280 -8.03 24.69 7.13
C LYS A 280 -8.08 24.38 8.62
N GLU A 281 -8.59 23.22 9.00
CA GLU A 281 -8.91 22.87 10.39
C GLU A 281 -7.76 22.07 11.05
N TYR A 282 -7.03 21.26 10.27
CA TYR A 282 -5.98 20.35 10.73
C TYR A 282 -4.75 20.41 9.80
N PRO A 283 -3.94 21.48 9.83
CA PRO A 283 -2.82 21.69 8.88
C PRO A 283 -1.77 20.56 8.89
N HIS A 284 -1.74 19.73 9.93
CA HIS A 284 -0.86 18.57 10.06
C HIS A 284 -1.49 17.27 9.53
N GLY A 285 -2.75 17.33 9.10
CA GLY A 285 -3.52 16.18 8.66
C GLY A 285 -2.99 15.57 7.37
N PHE A 286 -2.87 14.25 7.36
CA PHE A 286 -2.31 13.49 6.25
C PHE A 286 -3.34 12.54 5.63
N MET A 287 -3.34 12.43 4.31
CA MET A 287 -4.30 11.63 3.56
C MET A 287 -3.59 10.63 2.66
N VAL A 288 -3.95 9.35 2.79
CA VAL A 288 -3.48 8.26 1.92
C VAL A 288 -4.68 7.66 1.21
N ALA A 289 -4.58 7.42 -0.09
CA ALA A 289 -5.62 6.74 -0.86
C ALA A 289 -5.31 5.26 -1.06
N GLU A 290 -6.33 4.42 -0.96
CA GLU A 290 -6.35 3.17 -1.67
C GLU A 290 -7.16 3.38 -2.96
N TRP A 291 -6.48 3.85 -4.00
CA TRP A 291 -7.11 4.08 -5.31
C TRP A 291 -6.38 3.33 -6.42
N SER A 292 -5.06 3.30 -6.34
CA SER A 292 -4.15 2.72 -7.34
C SER A 292 -4.21 3.38 -8.73
N TYR A 293 -4.62 4.65 -8.76
CA TYR A 293 -4.53 5.54 -9.90
C TYR A 293 -3.92 6.87 -9.46
N PRO A 294 -2.58 6.92 -9.22
CA PRO A 294 -1.92 8.08 -8.63
C PRO A 294 -2.17 9.39 -9.35
N ALA A 295 -2.24 9.39 -10.68
CA ALA A 295 -2.51 10.59 -11.47
C ALA A 295 -3.88 11.23 -11.13
N ASP A 296 -4.88 10.42 -10.73
CA ASP A 296 -6.19 10.89 -10.28
C ASP A 296 -6.20 11.21 -8.79
N ALA A 297 -5.72 10.28 -7.96
CA ALA A 297 -5.72 10.42 -6.51
C ALA A 297 -4.89 11.61 -6.02
N LEU A 298 -3.77 11.92 -6.68
CA LEU A 298 -2.86 13.00 -6.31
C LEU A 298 -3.19 14.35 -6.98
N ASP A 299 -4.28 14.41 -7.75
CA ASP A 299 -4.75 15.65 -8.41
C ASP A 299 -5.49 16.56 -7.41
N ASN A 300 -4.73 17.16 -6.47
CA ASN A 300 -5.23 17.99 -5.37
C ASN A 300 -6.20 17.28 -4.41
N CYS A 301 -6.14 15.94 -4.33
CA CYS A 301 -6.94 15.16 -3.40
C CYS A 301 -6.07 14.63 -2.26
N PHE A 302 -5.34 13.57 -2.50
CA PHE A 302 -4.52 12.89 -1.49
C PHE A 302 -3.06 13.35 -1.49
N HIS A 303 -2.35 13.06 -0.40
CA HIS A 303 -0.90 13.24 -0.31
C HIS A 303 -0.14 12.05 -0.86
N VAL A 304 -0.72 10.84 -0.70
CA VAL A 304 -0.15 9.56 -1.13
C VAL A 304 -1.24 8.70 -1.76
N ASP A 305 -0.88 7.92 -2.80
CA ASP A 305 -1.70 6.82 -3.30
C ASP A 305 -0.90 5.53 -3.35
N PHE A 306 -1.53 4.41 -2.99
CA PHE A 306 -0.95 3.08 -3.07
C PHE A 306 -0.97 2.55 -4.49
N PHE A 307 0.19 2.12 -4.99
CA PHE A 307 0.37 1.54 -6.33
C PHE A 307 0.42 0.00 -6.26
N HIS A 308 -0.57 -0.64 -5.67
CA HIS A 308 -0.51 -2.07 -5.37
C HIS A 308 -1.50 -2.95 -6.15
N TRP A 309 -2.42 -2.37 -6.88
CA TRP A 309 -3.37 -3.08 -7.75
C TRP A 309 -2.93 -3.17 -9.20
N PHE A 310 -1.84 -2.52 -9.58
CA PHE A 310 -1.28 -2.62 -10.92
C PHE A 310 -0.57 -3.94 -11.15
N LYS A 311 -0.71 -4.49 -12.37
CA LYS A 311 -0.05 -5.72 -12.80
C LYS A 311 1.45 -5.68 -12.50
N GLY A 312 2.13 -4.60 -12.85
CA GLY A 312 3.57 -4.46 -12.65
C GLY A 312 4.03 -4.54 -11.19
N TYR A 313 3.23 -4.08 -10.21
CA TYR A 313 3.51 -4.25 -8.80
C TYR A 313 3.48 -5.72 -8.39
N ASN A 314 2.46 -6.45 -8.82
CA ASN A 314 2.35 -7.88 -8.53
C ASN A 314 3.52 -8.67 -9.14
N ASP A 315 3.93 -8.32 -10.37
CA ASP A 315 5.06 -8.93 -11.06
C ASP A 315 6.41 -8.70 -10.36
N LEU A 316 6.52 -7.67 -9.51
CA LEU A 316 7.71 -7.48 -8.66
C LEU A 316 7.74 -8.47 -7.48
N PHE A 317 6.63 -8.64 -6.78
CA PHE A 317 6.62 -9.19 -5.42
C PHE A 317 5.89 -10.51 -5.26
N GLN A 318 4.88 -10.83 -6.09
CA GLN A 318 4.02 -11.99 -5.87
C GLN A 318 4.54 -13.24 -6.57
N LYS A 319 4.85 -14.29 -5.80
CA LYS A 319 5.21 -15.61 -6.34
C LYS A 319 3.99 -16.39 -6.82
N GLU A 320 2.88 -16.25 -6.11
CA GLU A 320 1.63 -16.92 -6.42
C GLU A 320 0.49 -15.91 -6.49
N SER A 321 -0.32 -16.01 -7.51
CA SER A 321 -1.55 -15.24 -7.60
C SER A 321 -2.66 -15.94 -6.85
N TRP A 322 -2.98 -15.45 -5.69
CA TRP A 322 -4.25 -15.78 -5.04
C TRP A 322 -5.36 -14.77 -5.41
N ARG A 323 -5.04 -13.73 -6.17
CA ARG A 323 -6.01 -12.80 -6.76
C ARG A 323 -6.07 -12.95 -8.27
N ILE A 324 -7.14 -13.54 -8.73
CA ILE A 324 -7.51 -13.71 -10.15
C ILE A 324 -7.74 -12.34 -10.84
N LEU A 325 -7.81 -11.23 -10.10
CA LEU A 325 -8.32 -9.96 -10.60
C LEU A 325 -7.37 -9.18 -11.51
N ASN A 326 -6.04 -9.43 -11.51
CA ASN A 326 -5.09 -8.56 -12.22
C ASN A 326 -4.01 -9.28 -13.04
N GLY A 327 -4.25 -10.52 -13.47
CA GLY A 327 -3.34 -11.23 -14.38
C GLY A 327 -1.91 -11.25 -13.84
N VAL A 328 -1.68 -12.01 -12.80
CA VAL A 328 -0.34 -12.22 -12.26
C VAL A 328 0.48 -12.99 -13.27
N SER A 329 1.75 -12.63 -13.43
CA SER A 329 2.74 -13.47 -14.09
C SER A 329 2.69 -14.86 -13.46
N GLU A 330 2.81 -15.90 -14.24
CA GLU A 330 2.62 -17.31 -13.91
C GLU A 330 3.56 -17.83 -12.79
N GLY A 331 3.49 -17.25 -11.57
CA GLY A 331 4.29 -17.65 -10.41
C GLY A 331 5.74 -17.16 -10.41
N HIS A 332 6.09 -16.13 -11.18
CA HIS A 332 7.43 -15.58 -11.27
C HIS A 332 7.45 -14.09 -10.94
N SER A 333 7.94 -13.73 -9.75
CA SER A 333 8.21 -12.33 -9.45
C SER A 333 9.62 -11.92 -9.92
N TYR A 334 9.83 -10.62 -10.11
CA TYR A 334 11.16 -10.08 -10.41
C TYR A 334 12.18 -10.44 -9.30
N PHE A 335 11.74 -10.36 -8.04
CA PHE A 335 12.60 -10.63 -6.87
C PHE A 335 12.74 -12.12 -6.52
N ASP A 336 12.53 -13.00 -7.47
CA ASP A 336 12.76 -14.42 -7.31
C ASP A 336 14.19 -14.81 -7.70
N ALA A 337 14.83 -15.63 -6.86
CA ALA A 337 16.16 -16.19 -7.14
C ALA A 337 16.21 -17.01 -8.43
N GLU A 338 15.10 -17.59 -8.87
CA GLU A 338 15.00 -18.30 -10.16
C GLU A 338 15.33 -17.42 -11.38
N GLY A 339 15.15 -16.08 -11.27
CA GLY A 339 15.50 -15.13 -12.32
C GLY A 339 14.65 -15.21 -13.58
N LYS A 340 13.34 -15.50 -13.42
CA LYS A 340 12.37 -15.61 -14.52
C LYS A 340 11.48 -14.39 -14.67
N GLY A 341 11.43 -13.50 -13.67
CA GLY A 341 10.63 -12.28 -13.69
C GLY A 341 11.26 -11.15 -14.51
N THR A 342 10.49 -10.09 -14.73
CA THR A 342 10.95 -8.87 -15.39
C THR A 342 10.47 -7.63 -14.64
N VAL A 343 11.25 -6.56 -14.68
CA VAL A 343 10.89 -5.26 -14.11
C VAL A 343 10.19 -4.35 -15.14
N THR A 344 10.14 -4.76 -16.40
CA THR A 344 9.72 -3.92 -17.53
C THR A 344 8.27 -3.47 -17.42
N ASP A 345 7.33 -4.37 -17.11
CA ASP A 345 5.90 -4.04 -16.97
C ASP A 345 5.65 -3.08 -15.80
N PHE A 346 6.38 -3.28 -14.71
CA PHE A 346 6.38 -2.34 -13.59
C PHE A 346 6.88 -0.96 -14.02
N LEU A 347 8.06 -0.88 -14.63
CA LEU A 347 8.64 0.39 -15.05
C LEU A 347 7.73 1.15 -16.01
N LYS A 348 7.13 0.45 -16.98
CA LYS A 348 6.21 1.08 -17.94
C LYS A 348 5.02 1.74 -17.25
N SER A 349 4.33 1.02 -16.38
CA SER A 349 3.16 1.55 -15.67
C SER A 349 3.54 2.57 -14.59
N TYR A 350 4.62 2.31 -13.85
CA TYR A 350 5.08 3.20 -12.79
C TYR A 350 5.55 4.54 -13.34
N MET A 351 6.38 4.56 -14.39
CA MET A 351 6.93 5.78 -14.96
C MET A 351 5.84 6.67 -15.58
N ASP A 352 4.79 6.08 -16.19
CA ASP A 352 3.65 6.85 -16.66
C ASP A 352 2.96 7.62 -15.53
N GLN A 353 2.76 6.97 -14.38
CA GLN A 353 2.15 7.60 -13.21
C GLN A 353 3.12 8.55 -12.50
N TYR A 354 4.39 8.17 -12.36
CA TYR A 354 5.43 8.98 -11.71
C TYR A 354 5.58 10.35 -12.38
N GLN A 355 5.70 10.39 -13.72
CA GLN A 355 5.82 11.64 -14.47
C GLN A 355 4.62 12.57 -14.32
N LYS A 356 3.40 12.01 -14.21
CA LYS A 356 2.16 12.78 -14.02
C LYS A 356 1.99 13.34 -12.61
N THR A 357 2.72 12.82 -11.63
CA THR A 357 2.52 13.11 -10.21
C THR A 357 3.68 13.87 -9.54
N ILE A 358 4.77 14.14 -10.25
CA ILE A 358 5.87 14.98 -9.75
C ILE A 358 5.31 16.31 -9.22
N GLY A 359 5.69 16.68 -7.99
CA GLY A 359 5.23 17.89 -7.32
C GLY A 359 3.78 17.88 -6.81
N LYS A 360 2.97 16.85 -7.12
CA LYS A 360 1.56 16.77 -6.69
C LYS A 360 1.34 15.94 -5.43
N GLY A 361 2.08 14.85 -5.28
CA GLY A 361 2.00 13.92 -4.17
C GLY A 361 2.99 12.77 -4.35
N TYR A 362 2.88 11.74 -3.50
CA TYR A 362 3.77 10.60 -3.51
C TYR A 362 3.07 9.31 -3.95
N ILE A 363 3.68 8.56 -4.83
CA ILE A 363 3.29 7.16 -5.09
C ILE A 363 3.90 6.30 -4.00
N SER A 364 3.12 5.42 -3.38
CA SER A 364 3.63 4.42 -2.46
C SER A 364 3.66 3.04 -3.10
N LEU A 365 4.79 2.37 -2.95
CA LEU A 365 4.95 0.94 -3.21
C LEU A 365 4.96 0.22 -1.85
N PRO A 366 3.80 -0.26 -1.34
CA PRO A 366 3.76 -0.90 -0.04
C PRO A 366 4.66 -2.13 0.02
N LEU A 367 5.42 -2.26 1.10
CA LEU A 367 6.18 -3.47 1.40
C LEU A 367 5.29 -4.49 2.12
N GLY A 368 4.33 -5.04 1.34
CA GLY A 368 3.25 -5.88 1.82
C GLY A 368 2.11 -5.11 2.49
N ASN A 369 0.98 -5.76 2.65
CA ASN A 369 -0.18 -5.28 3.42
C ASN A 369 -1.08 -6.47 3.82
N HIS A 370 -2.18 -6.17 4.49
CA HIS A 370 -3.16 -7.16 4.96
C HIS A 370 -4.01 -7.80 3.85
N ASP A 371 -3.90 -7.34 2.62
CA ASP A 371 -4.65 -7.81 1.44
C ASP A 371 -3.81 -8.60 0.45
N ASN A 372 -2.49 -8.57 0.58
CA ASN A 372 -1.56 -9.29 -0.27
C ASN A 372 -0.86 -10.40 0.50
N ALA A 373 -0.37 -11.43 -0.21
CA ALA A 373 0.50 -12.42 0.40
C ALA A 373 1.75 -11.73 1.00
N ARG A 374 2.24 -12.26 2.13
CA ARG A 374 3.47 -11.75 2.75
C ARG A 374 4.65 -11.87 1.81
N LEU A 375 5.54 -10.88 1.84
CA LEU A 375 6.79 -10.90 1.06
C LEU A 375 7.68 -12.08 1.42
N GLY A 376 7.59 -12.58 2.67
CA GLY A 376 8.29 -13.78 3.14
C GLY A 376 7.76 -15.10 2.58
N ASN A 377 6.72 -15.08 1.73
CA ASN A 377 6.21 -16.30 1.10
C ASN A 377 7.26 -16.95 0.20
N GLN A 378 7.73 -18.15 0.58
CA GLN A 378 8.74 -18.93 -0.15
C GLN A 378 10.04 -18.16 -0.48
N ARG A 379 10.46 -17.23 0.38
CA ARG A 379 11.69 -16.44 0.21
C ARG A 379 12.64 -16.61 1.39
N THR A 380 13.92 -16.51 1.08
CA THR A 380 15.00 -16.42 2.06
C THR A 380 15.13 -14.99 2.59
N ASP A 381 15.75 -14.82 3.74
CA ASP A 381 16.06 -13.49 4.30
C ASP A 381 16.90 -12.63 3.33
N LYS A 382 17.76 -13.27 2.52
CA LYS A 382 18.58 -12.55 1.54
C LYS A 382 17.76 -11.98 0.38
N GLU A 383 16.75 -12.72 -0.10
CA GLU A 383 15.81 -12.21 -1.10
C GLU A 383 14.97 -11.06 -0.53
N LEU A 384 14.53 -11.18 0.74
CA LEU A 384 13.81 -10.11 1.43
C LEU A 384 14.67 -8.86 1.64
N GLU A 385 15.94 -9.02 1.98
CA GLU A 385 16.89 -7.90 2.11
C GLU A 385 16.99 -7.09 0.80
N ILE A 386 17.00 -7.76 -0.36
CA ILE A 386 17.02 -7.09 -1.67
C ILE A 386 15.70 -6.37 -1.94
N ILE A 387 14.56 -6.97 -1.59
CA ILE A 387 13.24 -6.32 -1.69
C ILE A 387 13.19 -5.07 -0.84
N TYR A 388 13.72 -5.10 0.39
CA TYR A 388 13.74 -3.94 1.28
C TYR A 388 14.73 -2.87 0.82
N ALA A 389 15.88 -3.28 0.27
CA ALA A 389 16.78 -2.34 -0.40
C ALA A 389 16.08 -1.61 -1.54
N PHE A 390 15.29 -2.29 -2.37
CA PHE A 390 14.43 -1.67 -3.37
C PHE A 390 13.40 -0.74 -2.73
N GLY A 391 12.56 -1.23 -1.83
CA GLY A 391 11.44 -0.46 -1.26
C GLY A 391 11.87 0.80 -0.51
N PHE A 392 12.97 0.73 0.26
CA PHE A 392 13.50 1.89 0.98
C PHE A 392 14.38 2.82 0.13
N THR A 393 14.68 2.49 -1.11
CA THR A 393 15.41 3.37 -2.03
C THR A 393 14.57 3.91 -3.17
N MET A 394 13.37 3.37 -3.41
CA MET A 394 12.41 3.94 -4.36
C MET A 394 11.89 5.30 -3.87
N PRO A 395 11.47 6.22 -4.78
CA PRO A 395 10.80 7.46 -4.39
C PRO A 395 9.42 7.18 -3.79
N GLY A 396 8.83 8.20 -3.17
CA GLY A 396 7.54 8.10 -2.51
C GLY A 396 7.62 7.58 -1.08
N VAL A 397 6.49 7.35 -0.45
CA VAL A 397 6.38 6.99 0.97
C VAL A 397 6.36 5.47 1.15
N PRO A 398 7.37 4.87 1.79
CA PRO A 398 7.35 3.44 2.10
C PRO A 398 6.35 3.13 3.21
N PHE A 399 5.60 2.04 3.04
CA PHE A 399 4.76 1.44 4.07
C PHE A 399 5.24 0.02 4.33
N LEU A 400 5.69 -0.25 5.55
CA LEU A 400 6.16 -1.57 5.98
C LEU A 400 5.04 -2.26 6.77
N TYR A 401 4.61 -3.43 6.33
CA TYR A 401 3.59 -4.21 7.01
C TYR A 401 4.19 -4.99 8.18
N TYR A 402 3.51 -4.99 9.35
CA TYR A 402 4.02 -5.64 10.56
C TYR A 402 4.47 -7.08 10.32
N GLY A 403 5.60 -7.43 10.91
CA GLY A 403 6.22 -8.75 10.80
C GLY A 403 7.01 -8.99 9.51
N ASN A 404 6.90 -8.12 8.50
CA ASN A 404 7.75 -8.24 7.31
C ASN A 404 9.21 -7.92 7.66
N GLU A 405 9.46 -7.01 8.59
CA GLU A 405 10.80 -6.67 9.07
C GLU A 405 11.59 -7.84 9.67
N ILE A 406 10.87 -8.85 10.15
CA ILE A 406 11.47 -10.10 10.66
C ILE A 406 11.32 -11.29 9.71
N GLY A 407 10.75 -11.09 8.52
CA GLY A 407 10.56 -12.13 7.52
C GLY A 407 9.42 -13.11 7.83
N MET A 408 8.34 -12.67 8.48
CA MET A 408 7.17 -13.53 8.73
C MET A 408 6.66 -14.14 7.42
N ARG A 409 6.35 -15.43 7.50
CA ARG A 409 5.94 -16.25 6.35
C ARG A 409 4.45 -16.09 6.07
N GLN A 410 4.07 -16.28 4.80
CA GLN A 410 2.68 -16.55 4.43
C GLN A 410 2.29 -17.94 4.92
N LEU A 411 1.28 -18.02 5.77
CA LEU A 411 0.78 -19.34 6.19
C LEU A 411 -0.30 -19.87 5.23
N PRO A 412 -0.49 -21.19 5.14
CA PRO A 412 -1.54 -21.81 4.33
C PRO A 412 -2.93 -21.34 4.78
N ASN A 413 -3.89 -21.31 3.85
CA ASN A 413 -5.27 -20.87 4.10
C ASN A 413 -6.24 -22.04 4.30
N ASN A 414 -5.82 -23.08 4.98
CA ASN A 414 -6.60 -24.30 5.22
C ASN A 414 -7.30 -24.33 6.60
N TRP A 415 -7.44 -23.17 7.23
CA TRP A 415 -8.10 -23.04 8.53
C TRP A 415 -9.60 -22.89 8.41
N PRO A 416 -10.35 -23.21 9.49
CA PRO A 416 -11.75 -22.82 9.58
C PRO A 416 -11.88 -21.32 9.29
N GLN A 417 -12.96 -20.97 8.59
CA GLN A 417 -13.22 -19.56 8.30
C GLN A 417 -13.43 -18.82 9.62
N VAL A 418 -12.59 -17.84 9.88
CA VAL A 418 -12.80 -16.87 10.94
C VAL A 418 -13.62 -15.73 10.38
N GLU A 419 -14.34 -15.03 11.24
CA GLU A 419 -15.14 -13.84 10.94
C GLU A 419 -14.74 -13.14 9.64
N GLY A 420 -15.64 -13.10 8.65
CA GLY A 420 -15.52 -12.29 7.43
C GLY A 420 -14.20 -12.35 6.67
N ALA A 421 -13.26 -13.13 7.14
CA ALA A 421 -11.96 -13.18 6.51
C ALA A 421 -12.05 -13.94 5.18
N TYR A 422 -11.92 -13.23 4.09
CA TYR A 422 -11.70 -13.87 2.79
C TYR A 422 -10.46 -14.76 2.90
N GLN A 423 -10.66 -16.07 2.88
CA GLN A 423 -9.65 -17.06 3.24
C GLN A 423 -8.24 -16.85 2.69
N PRO A 424 -8.03 -16.46 1.42
CA PRO A 424 -6.67 -16.23 0.90
C PRO A 424 -5.86 -15.18 1.64
N ARG A 425 -6.49 -14.22 2.33
CA ARG A 425 -5.82 -13.14 3.06
C ARG A 425 -5.36 -13.53 4.47
N ASN A 426 -5.96 -14.56 5.08
CA ASN A 426 -5.69 -14.92 6.47
C ASN A 426 -4.24 -15.28 6.76
N GLY A 427 -3.58 -15.96 5.81
CA GLY A 427 -2.17 -16.31 5.93
C GLY A 427 -1.20 -15.12 6.04
N ALA A 428 -1.63 -13.92 5.59
CA ALA A 428 -0.87 -12.68 5.76
C ALA A 428 -1.20 -11.94 7.07
N ARG A 429 -2.32 -12.28 7.75
CA ARG A 429 -2.85 -11.59 8.93
C ARG A 429 -2.55 -12.29 10.25
N THR A 430 -1.65 -13.28 10.24
CA THR A 430 -1.29 -14.10 11.40
C THR A 430 -0.60 -13.29 12.48
N PRO A 431 -0.65 -13.76 13.77
CA PRO A 431 -0.09 -13.05 14.91
C PRO A 431 1.39 -12.70 14.74
N MET A 432 1.75 -11.48 15.18
CA MET A 432 3.15 -11.03 15.25
C MET A 432 3.97 -11.95 16.14
N GLN A 433 5.19 -12.23 15.76
CA GLN A 433 6.09 -13.19 16.38
C GLN A 433 7.14 -12.45 17.20
N TRP A 434 6.91 -12.34 18.52
CA TRP A 434 7.75 -11.56 19.41
C TRP A 434 8.92 -12.35 20.02
N SER A 435 8.68 -13.62 20.35
CA SER A 435 9.67 -14.49 21.01
C SER A 435 9.38 -15.96 20.72
N GLN A 436 10.17 -16.86 21.32
CA GLN A 436 9.89 -18.31 21.30
C GLN A 436 8.94 -18.77 22.43
N ASP A 437 8.39 -17.83 23.20
CA ASP A 437 7.44 -18.13 24.26
C ASP A 437 6.09 -18.63 23.71
N LYS A 438 5.18 -18.98 24.60
CA LYS A 438 3.83 -19.42 24.24
C LYS A 438 3.21 -18.50 23.18
N ASN A 439 2.58 -19.08 22.16
CA ASN A 439 1.98 -18.38 21.04
C ASN A 439 2.95 -17.40 20.34
N LEU A 440 4.24 -17.76 20.28
CA LEU A 440 5.31 -16.92 19.76
C LEU A 440 5.38 -15.53 20.42
N GLY A 441 4.98 -15.44 21.71
CA GLY A 441 4.98 -14.20 22.47
C GLY A 441 3.86 -13.21 22.11
N PHE A 442 2.94 -13.58 21.25
CA PHE A 442 1.79 -12.75 20.88
C PHE A 442 0.76 -12.65 22.01
N SER A 443 0.46 -13.78 22.67
CA SER A 443 -0.58 -13.92 23.69
C SER A 443 -0.15 -14.90 24.77
N THR A 444 -0.53 -14.62 26.02
CA THR A 444 -0.43 -15.57 27.15
C THR A 444 -1.63 -16.53 27.22
N GLY A 445 -2.67 -16.27 26.43
CA GLY A 445 -3.93 -17.01 26.39
C GLY A 445 -3.79 -18.44 25.83
N ASP A 446 -4.92 -19.15 25.80
CA ASP A 446 -4.98 -20.49 25.20
C ASP A 446 -4.84 -20.39 23.67
N ALA A 447 -3.99 -21.24 23.08
CA ALA A 447 -3.78 -21.28 21.64
C ALA A 447 -5.06 -21.56 20.83
N SER A 448 -6.03 -22.27 21.43
CA SER A 448 -7.34 -22.55 20.79
C SER A 448 -8.25 -21.33 20.68
N LYS A 449 -7.93 -20.24 21.41
CA LYS A 449 -8.69 -18.99 21.40
C LYS A 449 -8.10 -17.94 20.48
N LEU A 450 -6.90 -18.18 19.93
CA LEU A 450 -6.27 -17.21 19.02
C LEU A 450 -7.16 -16.96 17.80
N TYR A 451 -7.35 -15.67 17.48
CA TYR A 451 -8.10 -15.24 16.30
C TYR A 451 -7.59 -15.91 15.01
N LEU A 452 -6.28 -15.98 14.85
CA LEU A 452 -5.58 -16.74 13.80
C LEU A 452 -4.41 -17.50 14.43
N PRO A 453 -4.02 -18.66 13.90
CA PRO A 453 -2.91 -19.43 14.45
C PRO A 453 -1.57 -18.73 14.21
N VAL A 454 -0.60 -19.02 15.07
CA VAL A 454 0.80 -18.67 14.88
C VAL A 454 1.50 -19.63 13.91
N ASP A 455 2.66 -19.24 13.40
CA ASP A 455 3.52 -20.13 12.58
C ASP A 455 3.95 -21.34 13.44
N PRO A 456 3.58 -22.58 13.05
CA PRO A 456 3.91 -23.77 13.84
C PRO A 456 5.35 -24.26 13.62
N ALA A 457 6.10 -23.64 12.71
CA ALA A 457 7.43 -24.09 12.36
C ALA A 457 8.42 -23.82 13.51
N PRO A 458 9.29 -24.76 13.87
CA PRO A 458 10.25 -24.60 14.97
C PRO A 458 11.27 -23.48 14.70
N ASP A 459 11.46 -23.09 13.46
CA ASP A 459 12.33 -22.01 12.99
C ASP A 459 11.55 -20.73 12.66
N ALA A 460 10.34 -20.56 13.20
CA ALA A 460 9.54 -19.36 13.01
C ALA A 460 10.33 -18.10 13.42
N PRO A 461 10.46 -17.10 12.51
CA PRO A 461 11.22 -15.90 12.81
C PRO A 461 10.57 -15.11 13.95
N ASN A 462 11.36 -14.51 14.83
CA ASN A 462 10.82 -13.70 15.92
C ASN A 462 11.74 -12.52 16.27
N VAL A 463 11.13 -11.50 16.85
CA VAL A 463 11.82 -10.25 17.23
C VAL A 463 12.98 -10.52 18.19
N ALA A 464 12.74 -11.24 19.30
CA ALA A 464 13.71 -11.41 20.37
C ALA A 464 14.99 -12.12 19.93
N ALA A 465 14.89 -13.05 18.98
CA ALA A 465 16.06 -13.71 18.38
C ALA A 465 16.81 -12.75 17.44
N GLN A 466 16.08 -12.01 16.59
CA GLN A 466 16.67 -11.14 15.58
C GLN A 466 17.29 -9.86 16.17
N GLU A 467 16.79 -9.36 17.29
CA GLU A 467 17.41 -8.21 17.98
C GLU A 467 18.83 -8.50 18.45
N LYS A 468 19.14 -9.75 18.79
CA LYS A 468 20.46 -10.18 19.25
C LYS A 468 21.47 -10.39 18.14
N ASP A 469 21.02 -10.57 16.90
CA ASP A 469 21.87 -10.77 15.73
C ASP A 469 22.01 -9.47 14.92
N PRO A 470 23.17 -8.82 14.91
CA PRO A 470 23.39 -7.60 14.13
C PRO A 470 23.23 -7.80 12.61
N ASN A 471 23.27 -9.04 12.13
CA ASN A 471 23.11 -9.39 10.72
C ASN A 471 21.71 -9.90 10.37
N SER A 472 20.79 -9.93 11.34
CA SER A 472 19.41 -10.32 11.11
C SER A 472 18.69 -9.40 10.10
N LEU A 473 17.60 -9.90 9.52
CA LEU A 473 16.75 -9.13 8.61
C LEU A 473 16.20 -7.88 9.30
N LEU A 474 15.76 -7.99 10.57
CA LEU A 474 15.30 -6.86 11.40
C LEU A 474 16.34 -5.74 11.46
N ASN A 475 17.58 -6.08 11.83
CA ASN A 475 18.63 -5.08 11.99
C ASN A 475 19.10 -4.51 10.65
N LYS A 476 19.03 -5.28 9.55
CA LYS A 476 19.25 -4.79 8.19
C LYS A 476 18.14 -3.83 7.75
N THR A 477 16.90 -4.14 8.05
CA THR A 477 15.75 -3.26 7.78
C THR A 477 15.89 -1.91 8.52
N ARG A 478 16.24 -1.93 9.80
CA ARG A 478 16.56 -0.71 10.58
C ARG A 478 17.63 0.14 9.93
N ARG A 479 18.71 -0.49 9.44
CA ARG A 479 19.80 0.23 8.75
C ARG A 479 19.37 0.84 7.43
N LEU A 480 18.51 0.16 6.65
CA LEU A 480 17.99 0.70 5.39
C LEU A 480 17.06 1.90 5.63
N ILE A 481 16.21 1.84 6.65
CA ILE A 481 15.36 2.98 7.05
C ILE A 481 16.24 4.17 7.50
N SER A 482 17.25 3.90 8.35
CA SER A 482 18.20 4.92 8.80
C SER A 482 18.99 5.54 7.63
N LEU A 483 19.41 4.72 6.67
CA LEU A 483 20.09 5.19 5.46
C LEU A 483 19.19 6.12 4.66
N ARG A 484 17.90 5.73 4.47
CA ARG A 484 16.94 6.57 3.75
C ARG A 484 16.80 7.94 4.39
N HIS A 485 16.73 8.03 5.70
CA HIS A 485 16.63 9.32 6.42
C HIS A 485 17.89 10.16 6.36
N SER A 486 19.05 9.53 6.32
CA SER A 486 20.35 10.22 6.37
C SER A 486 20.91 10.64 5.01
N GLU A 487 20.38 10.06 3.90
CA GLU A 487 20.89 10.32 2.54
C GLU A 487 19.86 11.11 1.72
N PRO A 488 20.10 12.41 1.44
CA PRO A 488 19.15 13.27 0.72
C PRO A 488 18.69 12.70 -0.62
N ALA A 489 19.58 12.04 -1.36
CA ALA A 489 19.25 11.40 -2.62
C ALA A 489 18.25 10.24 -2.49
N LEU A 490 17.98 9.73 -1.28
CA LEU A 490 16.98 8.68 -1.02
C LEU A 490 15.67 9.24 -0.44
N ALA A 491 15.53 10.54 -0.26
CA ALA A 491 14.31 11.16 0.23
C ALA A 491 13.10 10.84 -0.65
N ASN A 492 11.89 10.94 -0.09
CA ASN A 492 10.64 10.62 -0.78
C ASN A 492 10.47 11.39 -2.10
N TYR A 493 10.93 12.63 -2.15
CA TYR A 493 10.83 13.55 -3.28
C TYR A 493 12.02 13.49 -4.25
N ALA A 494 13.13 12.81 -3.92
CA ALA A 494 14.32 12.80 -4.76
C ALA A 494 14.04 12.20 -6.15
N GLU A 495 14.71 12.73 -7.18
CA GLU A 495 14.59 12.27 -8.55
C GLU A 495 14.83 10.76 -8.66
N PHE A 496 14.05 10.10 -9.50
CA PHE A 496 14.19 8.69 -9.85
C PHE A 496 14.45 8.52 -11.33
N VAL A 497 15.55 7.87 -11.66
CA VAL A 497 15.96 7.64 -13.06
C VAL A 497 16.28 6.15 -13.24
N PRO A 498 15.43 5.36 -13.91
CA PRO A 498 15.77 3.99 -14.28
C PRO A 498 16.89 4.01 -15.34
N ILE A 499 17.87 3.11 -15.20
CA ILE A 499 19.07 3.09 -16.06
C ILE A 499 19.16 1.77 -16.83
N TYR A 500 18.93 0.64 -16.15
CA TYR A 500 19.01 -0.69 -16.75
C TYR A 500 17.99 -1.64 -16.04
N PRO A 501 17.25 -2.52 -16.74
CA PRO A 501 17.34 -2.75 -18.18
C PRO A 501 16.63 -1.66 -19.00
N GLY A 502 17.14 -1.40 -20.20
CA GLY A 502 16.40 -0.78 -21.29
C GLY A 502 15.49 -1.79 -22.01
N GLU A 503 14.82 -1.36 -23.05
CA GLU A 503 13.77 -2.14 -23.74
C GLU A 503 14.26 -3.50 -24.31
N ASN A 504 15.53 -3.55 -24.76
CA ASN A 504 16.11 -4.72 -25.40
C ASN A 504 17.22 -5.39 -24.56
N ASP A 505 17.36 -4.99 -23.31
CA ASP A 505 18.39 -5.53 -22.44
C ASP A 505 17.94 -6.83 -21.74
N ALA A 506 18.91 -7.56 -21.17
CA ALA A 506 18.59 -8.65 -20.24
C ALA A 506 17.88 -8.09 -18.99
N PRO A 507 16.92 -8.80 -18.39
CA PRO A 507 16.10 -8.25 -17.31
C PRO A 507 16.86 -7.99 -15.99
N TYR A 508 18.08 -8.49 -15.87
CA TYR A 508 18.93 -8.38 -14.67
C TYR A 508 20.32 -7.87 -14.99
N PRO A 509 20.95 -7.08 -14.08
CA PRO A 509 20.40 -6.55 -12.81
C PRO A 509 19.44 -5.37 -13.06
N PHE A 510 18.69 -4.95 -12.05
CA PHE A 510 17.98 -3.66 -12.10
C PHE A 510 18.88 -2.56 -11.54
N VAL A 511 19.11 -1.51 -12.33
CA VAL A 511 19.93 -0.35 -11.94
C VAL A 511 19.13 0.93 -12.14
N TYR A 512 19.12 1.76 -11.12
CA TYR A 512 18.53 3.09 -11.17
C TYR A 512 19.33 4.09 -10.35
N ALA A 513 19.15 5.36 -10.65
CA ALA A 513 19.69 6.46 -9.85
C ALA A 513 18.60 7.16 -9.05
N ARG A 514 19.01 7.66 -7.89
CA ARG A 514 18.30 8.63 -7.08
C ARG A 514 19.16 9.88 -6.95
N ALA A 515 18.56 11.07 -7.03
CA ALA A 515 19.34 12.30 -6.94
C ALA A 515 18.55 13.43 -6.25
N ALA A 516 19.23 14.13 -5.34
CA ALA A 516 18.75 15.37 -4.72
C ALA A 516 19.93 16.13 -4.12
N ASP A 517 19.82 17.46 -4.02
CA ASP A 517 20.77 18.35 -3.34
C ASP A 517 22.24 18.20 -3.83
N GLY A 518 22.44 17.81 -5.08
CA GLY A 518 23.75 17.57 -5.66
C GLY A 518 24.34 16.17 -5.38
N ASP A 519 23.65 15.36 -4.60
CA ASP A 519 23.99 13.98 -4.34
C ASP A 519 23.36 13.03 -5.38
N VAL A 520 24.12 12.03 -5.83
CA VAL A 520 23.63 10.98 -6.72
C VAL A 520 23.96 9.62 -6.13
N VAL A 521 22.94 8.78 -5.98
CA VAL A 521 23.05 7.42 -5.47
C VAL A 521 22.60 6.45 -6.55
N LEU A 522 23.46 5.48 -6.88
CA LEU A 522 23.12 4.33 -7.72
C LEU A 522 22.63 3.19 -6.83
N VAL A 523 21.52 2.60 -7.21
CA VAL A 523 20.97 1.38 -6.61
C VAL A 523 21.05 0.28 -7.66
N MET A 524 21.65 -0.85 -7.28
CA MET A 524 21.89 -1.99 -8.15
C MET A 524 21.35 -3.24 -7.47
N LEU A 525 20.45 -3.96 -8.15
CA LEU A 525 19.72 -5.10 -7.58
C LEU A 525 19.86 -6.32 -8.51
N ASN A 526 20.41 -7.39 -8.01
CA ASN A 526 20.45 -8.69 -8.69
C ASN A 526 19.81 -9.77 -7.82
N PRO A 527 18.49 -9.95 -7.84
CA PRO A 527 17.82 -10.96 -7.02
C PRO A 527 18.08 -12.41 -7.47
N ARG A 528 18.43 -12.62 -8.76
CA ARG A 528 18.60 -13.98 -9.30
C ARG A 528 19.81 -14.72 -8.71
N ALA A 529 19.71 -16.06 -8.65
CA ALA A 529 20.77 -16.95 -8.15
C ALA A 529 21.99 -17.09 -9.09
N GLN A 530 22.15 -16.19 -10.06
CA GLN A 530 23.29 -16.15 -10.98
C GLN A 530 23.84 -14.73 -11.01
N ALA A 531 25.15 -14.62 -11.26
CA ALA A 531 25.79 -13.31 -11.47
C ALA A 531 25.19 -12.59 -12.69
N SER A 532 25.15 -11.26 -12.62
CA SER A 532 24.65 -10.41 -13.69
C SER A 532 25.63 -9.29 -14.01
N GLU A 533 25.63 -8.85 -15.26
CA GLU A 533 26.45 -7.74 -15.74
C GLU A 533 25.57 -6.77 -16.53
N ALA A 534 25.80 -5.47 -16.36
CA ALA A 534 25.16 -4.42 -17.15
C ALA A 534 26.19 -3.38 -17.57
N THR A 535 26.04 -2.86 -18.78
CA THR A 535 26.85 -1.73 -19.30
C THR A 535 25.93 -0.62 -19.74
N PHE A 536 26.15 0.57 -19.23
CA PHE A 536 25.36 1.76 -19.51
C PHE A 536 26.22 3.02 -19.49
N ASN A 537 25.68 4.14 -19.98
CA ASN A 537 26.36 5.43 -19.98
C ASN A 537 25.57 6.42 -19.10
N LEU A 538 26.28 7.12 -18.20
CA LEU A 538 25.72 8.16 -17.35
C LEU A 538 26.33 9.51 -17.67
N ASN A 539 25.49 10.50 -17.88
CA ASN A 539 25.94 11.89 -18.02
C ASN A 539 26.11 12.56 -16.64
N VAL A 540 26.95 11.94 -15.79
CA VAL A 540 27.28 12.44 -14.44
C VAL A 540 28.78 12.42 -14.25
N LYS A 541 29.33 13.53 -13.77
CA LYS A 541 30.76 13.60 -13.42
C LYS A 541 30.96 13.19 -11.97
N PHE A 542 31.79 12.19 -11.74
CA PHE A 542 32.22 11.78 -10.42
C PHE A 542 33.69 11.33 -10.45
N LYS A 543 34.35 11.38 -9.30
CA LYS A 543 35.75 10.96 -9.15
C LYS A 543 35.86 9.60 -8.46
N ASN A 544 35.05 9.41 -7.43
CA ASN A 544 35.05 8.25 -6.55
C ASN A 544 33.64 7.72 -6.33
N THR A 545 33.56 6.54 -5.76
CA THR A 545 32.30 5.95 -5.31
C THR A 545 32.40 5.59 -3.82
N LYS A 546 31.31 5.80 -3.07
CA LYS A 546 31.19 5.39 -1.67
C LYS A 546 30.08 4.37 -1.54
N VAL A 547 30.39 3.17 -1.09
CA VAL A 547 29.38 2.16 -0.74
C VAL A 547 28.64 2.61 0.51
N LEU A 548 27.32 2.72 0.41
CA LEU A 548 26.43 3.10 1.52
C LEU A 548 25.88 1.83 2.19
N ALA A 549 25.49 0.83 1.41
CA ALA A 549 24.99 -0.47 1.88
C ALA A 549 25.13 -1.53 0.80
N GLY A 550 25.03 -2.80 1.19
CA GLY A 550 24.93 -3.95 0.28
C GLY A 550 26.17 -4.83 0.21
N ASP A 551 26.19 -5.66 -0.81
CA ASP A 551 27.18 -6.70 -1.04
C ASP A 551 28.36 -6.18 -1.85
N LYS A 552 29.38 -7.04 -2.01
CA LYS A 552 30.51 -6.75 -2.92
C LYS A 552 30.02 -6.74 -4.37
N PHE A 553 30.56 -5.84 -5.15
CA PHE A 553 30.31 -5.69 -6.58
C PHE A 553 31.55 -5.14 -7.28
N THR A 554 31.53 -5.08 -8.61
CA THR A 554 32.60 -4.44 -9.39
C THR A 554 32.01 -3.35 -10.27
N ILE A 555 32.64 -2.17 -10.27
CA ILE A 555 32.38 -1.09 -11.22
C ILE A 555 33.65 -0.87 -12.05
N LEU A 556 33.48 -0.91 -13.37
CA LEU A 556 34.51 -0.54 -14.35
C LEU A 556 34.02 0.71 -15.08
N HIS A 557 34.71 1.84 -14.93
CA HIS A 557 34.39 3.09 -15.60
C HIS A 557 35.38 3.40 -16.69
N ASN A 558 34.93 3.40 -17.95
CA ASN A 558 35.74 3.83 -19.07
C ASN A 558 35.62 5.35 -19.26
N LYS A 559 36.59 6.09 -18.74
CA LYS A 559 36.62 7.58 -18.78
C LYS A 559 36.60 8.16 -20.20
N LYS A 560 37.00 7.40 -21.24
CA LYS A 560 37.00 7.88 -22.63
C LYS A 560 35.62 7.80 -23.29
N SER A 561 34.90 6.71 -23.06
CA SER A 561 33.55 6.53 -23.62
C SER A 561 32.43 6.98 -22.67
N GLY A 562 32.72 7.21 -21.38
CA GLY A 562 31.71 7.44 -20.35
C GLY A 562 30.95 6.18 -19.93
N ASN A 563 31.26 5.02 -20.51
CA ASN A 563 30.59 3.77 -20.21
C ASN A 563 30.97 3.25 -18.82
N MET A 564 29.98 2.82 -18.09
CA MET A 564 30.12 2.14 -16.82
C MET A 564 29.65 0.69 -16.98
N THR A 565 30.50 -0.26 -16.60
CA THR A 565 30.12 -1.68 -16.53
C THR A 565 30.08 -2.10 -15.08
N ILE A 566 28.98 -2.68 -14.65
CA ILE A 566 28.80 -3.24 -13.31
C ILE A 566 28.71 -4.76 -13.38
N LYS A 567 29.30 -5.45 -12.40
CA LYS A 567 29.18 -6.90 -12.20
C LYS A 567 28.67 -7.17 -10.81
N MET A 568 27.51 -7.82 -10.75
CA MET A 568 26.82 -8.15 -9.51
C MET A 568 26.88 -9.66 -9.26
N PRO A 569 27.26 -10.10 -8.06
CA PRO A 569 27.15 -11.52 -7.67
C PRO A 569 25.68 -12.00 -7.72
N ALA A 570 25.50 -13.30 -7.60
CA ALA A 570 24.19 -13.90 -7.38
C ALA A 570 23.54 -13.34 -6.10
N THR A 571 22.26 -13.14 -6.12
CA THR A 571 21.40 -12.73 -4.98
C THR A 571 22.04 -11.61 -4.15
N SER A 572 22.25 -10.46 -4.79
CA SER A 572 23.00 -9.33 -4.20
C SER A 572 22.36 -7.98 -4.54
N TYR A 573 22.69 -6.99 -3.73
CA TYR A 573 22.38 -5.58 -4.01
C TYR A 573 23.54 -4.68 -3.60
N ALA A 574 23.55 -3.47 -4.12
CA ALA A 574 24.46 -2.44 -3.67
C ALA A 574 23.83 -1.05 -3.82
N ILE A 575 24.07 -0.20 -2.83
CA ILE A 575 23.66 1.20 -2.80
C ILE A 575 24.93 2.04 -2.71
N VAL A 576 25.19 2.86 -3.73
CA VAL A 576 26.49 3.49 -3.94
C VAL A 576 26.30 4.98 -4.26
N LYS A 577 26.94 5.83 -3.49
CA LYS A 577 26.99 7.28 -3.75
C LYS A 577 28.13 7.60 -4.72
N LEU A 578 27.83 8.36 -5.76
CA LEU A 578 28.82 8.93 -6.68
C LEU A 578 29.40 10.22 -6.07
N GLN A 579 30.72 10.38 -6.01
CA GLN A 579 31.42 11.50 -5.37
C GLN A 579 32.43 12.20 -6.29
#